data_d0dc9d50c9958a6052e532f822b3347d
#
_entry.id   d0dc9d50c9958a6052e532f822b3347d
#
_cell.length_a   1.000
_cell.length_b   1.000
_cell.length_c   1.000
_cell.angle_alpha   90.00
_cell.angle_beta   90.00
_cell.angle_gamma   90.00
#
_symmetry.space_group_name_H-M   'P 1'
#
loop_
_entity.id
_entity.type
_entity.pdbx_description
1 polymer ?
#
loop_
_entity_poly.entity_id
_entity_poly.type
_entity_poly.pdbx_seq_one_letter_code
_entity_poly.pdbx_strand_id
1 'polypeptide(L)'
;MKKLIVLFSMMFFIMGSAFAQQGIQAAGVHLTYGTEIESFGIGVKYQYNISNNIRLEPSMNYFFENNGVDQFDLNANVHYLFPMENGIRVYPLAGLTFARWDFGVRDGGPFTGGITRLGVNLGGGAEMDITDKLMLNFELKYQFVSDLDQAIFNVGIAYMF
;
A
#
# COMPACT_ATOMS: atom_id res chain seq x y z
N MET A 1 -24.64 -16.87 -2.27
CA MET A 1 -23.41 -17.65 -2.49
C MET A 1 -23.11 -17.89 -3.98
N LYS A 2 -24.04 -18.33 -4.83
CA LYS A 2 -23.78 -18.57 -6.27
C LYS A 2 -23.35 -17.33 -7.06
N LYS A 3 -23.84 -16.14 -6.73
CA LYS A 3 -23.48 -14.87 -7.41
C LYS A 3 -22.04 -14.40 -7.07
N LEU A 4 -21.57 -14.70 -5.87
CA LEU A 4 -20.17 -14.40 -5.47
C LEU A 4 -19.18 -15.31 -6.19
N ILE A 5 -19.52 -16.57 -6.39
CA ILE A 5 -18.69 -17.55 -7.11
C ILE A 5 -18.58 -17.17 -8.60
N VAL A 6 -19.66 -16.65 -9.20
CA VAL A 6 -19.65 -16.18 -10.60
C VAL A 6 -18.79 -14.91 -10.75
N LEU A 7 -18.87 -13.98 -9.80
CA LEU A 7 -17.99 -12.80 -9.79
C LEU A 7 -16.51 -13.16 -9.61
N PHE A 8 -16.21 -14.11 -8.73
CA PHE A 8 -14.87 -14.63 -8.52
C PHE A 8 -14.35 -15.40 -9.74
N SER A 9 -15.23 -16.15 -10.41
CA SER A 9 -14.92 -16.88 -11.65
C SER A 9 -14.71 -15.97 -12.84
N MET A 10 -15.45 -14.86 -12.94
CA MET A 10 -15.26 -13.85 -13.99
C MET A 10 -13.94 -13.08 -13.82
N MET A 11 -13.46 -12.93 -12.60
CA MET A 11 -12.16 -12.31 -12.28
C MET A 11 -10.96 -13.16 -12.76
N PHE A 12 -11.15 -14.47 -12.88
CA PHE A 12 -10.12 -15.42 -13.37
C PHE A 12 -10.00 -15.48 -14.90
N PHE A 13 -11.00 -14.99 -15.64
CA PHE A 13 -11.06 -15.13 -17.11
C PHE A 13 -10.45 -13.94 -17.90
N ILE A 14 -9.97 -12.89 -17.23
CA ILE A 14 -9.27 -11.77 -17.90
C ILE A 14 -7.74 -12.02 -17.83
N MET A 15 -7.33 -13.25 -18.12
CA MET A 15 -5.90 -13.60 -18.22
C MET A 15 -5.50 -13.61 -19.71
N GLY A 16 -5.29 -12.43 -20.27
CA GLY A 16 -4.90 -12.42 -21.67
C GLY A 16 -4.33 -11.10 -22.17
N SER A 17 -3.20 -10.66 -21.64
CA SER A 17 -2.21 -9.90 -22.41
C SER A 17 -0.89 -9.92 -21.65
N ALA A 18 0.00 -10.77 -22.12
CA ALA A 18 1.33 -10.95 -21.57
C ALA A 18 2.23 -9.79 -21.99
N PHE A 19 2.23 -8.71 -21.20
CA PHE A 19 3.42 -7.85 -21.17
C PHE A 19 4.37 -8.45 -20.13
N ALA A 20 5.61 -8.69 -20.53
CA ALA A 20 6.62 -9.33 -19.70
C ALA A 20 7.03 -8.40 -18.54
N GLN A 21 6.25 -8.41 -17.46
CA GLN A 21 6.55 -7.65 -16.24
C GLN A 21 7.18 -8.52 -15.14
N GLN A 22 7.32 -9.81 -15.39
CA GLN A 22 7.94 -10.72 -14.44
C GLN A 22 9.39 -10.35 -14.17
N GLY A 23 9.77 -10.25 -12.88
CA GLY A 23 11.13 -9.93 -12.46
C GLY A 23 11.43 -8.44 -12.38
N ILE A 24 10.52 -7.55 -12.81
CA ILE A 24 10.69 -6.10 -12.64
C ILE A 24 10.70 -5.77 -11.15
N GLN A 25 11.69 -4.98 -10.78
CA GLN A 25 11.87 -4.44 -9.44
C GLN A 25 11.74 -2.93 -9.49
N ALA A 26 11.13 -2.36 -8.46
CA ALA A 26 11.08 -0.93 -8.31
C ALA A 26 11.21 -0.52 -6.84
N ALA A 27 11.81 0.62 -6.60
CA ALA A 27 11.87 1.26 -5.30
C ALA A 27 11.27 2.64 -5.39
N GLY A 28 10.47 3.01 -4.42
CA GLY A 28 9.73 4.26 -4.46
C GLY A 28 9.59 4.95 -3.12
N VAL A 29 9.21 6.21 -3.22
CA VAL A 29 8.83 7.06 -2.09
C VAL A 29 7.43 7.59 -2.33
N HIS A 30 6.69 7.83 -1.25
CA HIS A 30 5.35 8.38 -1.36
C HIS A 30 5.00 9.28 -0.17
N LEU A 31 4.10 10.20 -0.43
CA LEU A 31 3.36 10.91 0.60
C LEU A 31 2.17 10.07 1.00
N THR A 32 1.88 10.00 2.28
CA THR A 32 0.77 9.25 2.84
C THR A 32 -0.11 10.16 3.69
N TYR A 33 -1.41 9.83 3.78
CA TYR A 33 -2.35 10.47 4.69
C TYR A 33 -3.22 9.39 5.34
N GLY A 34 -3.30 9.41 6.67
CA GLY A 34 -4.12 8.49 7.45
C GLY A 34 -5.32 9.22 8.07
N THR A 35 -6.50 8.63 7.92
CA THR A 35 -7.75 9.28 8.38
C THR A 35 -7.98 9.17 9.87
N GLU A 36 -7.48 8.13 10.55
CA GLU A 36 -7.63 8.00 12.01
C GLU A 36 -6.65 8.91 12.75
N ILE A 37 -5.40 8.94 12.30
CA ILE A 37 -4.39 9.84 12.87
C ILE A 37 -4.58 11.28 12.39
N GLU A 38 -5.38 11.51 11.33
CA GLU A 38 -5.60 12.81 10.69
C GLU A 38 -4.29 13.53 10.34
N SER A 39 -3.30 12.78 9.90
CA SER A 39 -1.96 13.31 9.63
C SER A 39 -1.40 12.86 8.29
N PHE A 40 -0.55 13.73 7.75
CA PHE A 40 0.32 13.39 6.64
C PHE A 40 1.54 12.64 7.14
N GLY A 41 2.17 11.94 6.22
CA GLY A 41 3.40 11.21 6.46
C GLY A 41 4.18 10.99 5.17
N ILE A 42 5.26 10.29 5.33
CA ILE A 42 6.12 9.85 4.22
C ILE A 42 6.32 8.34 4.31
N GLY A 43 6.49 7.72 3.16
CA GLY A 43 6.77 6.29 3.12
C GLY A 43 7.75 5.92 2.03
N VAL A 44 8.29 4.73 2.19
CA VAL A 44 9.14 4.07 1.20
C VAL A 44 8.53 2.71 0.88
N LYS A 45 8.72 2.27 -0.35
CA LYS A 45 8.23 0.98 -0.81
C LYS A 45 9.20 0.31 -1.76
N TYR A 46 9.16 -1.00 -1.75
CA TYR A 46 9.83 -1.83 -2.71
C TYR A 46 8.80 -2.71 -3.40
N GLN A 47 8.94 -2.90 -4.69
CA GLN A 47 8.02 -3.67 -5.51
C GLN A 47 8.77 -4.77 -6.24
N TYR A 48 8.26 -5.98 -6.20
CA TYR A 48 8.79 -7.12 -6.92
C TYR A 48 7.68 -7.86 -7.65
N ASN A 49 7.74 -7.89 -8.97
CA ASN A 49 6.79 -8.61 -9.80
C ASN A 49 7.16 -10.09 -9.86
N ILE A 50 6.46 -10.92 -9.08
CA ILE A 50 6.63 -12.39 -9.07
C ILE A 50 6.20 -12.98 -10.42
N SER A 51 5.14 -12.42 -10.99
CA SER A 51 4.62 -12.76 -12.30
C SER A 51 4.17 -11.50 -13.05
N ASN A 52 3.68 -11.67 -14.25
CA ASN A 52 3.17 -10.54 -15.05
C ASN A 52 2.02 -9.79 -14.36
N ASN A 53 1.27 -10.45 -13.49
CA ASN A 53 0.09 -9.89 -12.86
C ASN A 53 0.18 -9.85 -11.33
N ILE A 54 1.15 -10.51 -10.71
CA ILE A 54 1.28 -10.57 -9.25
C ILE A 54 2.55 -9.85 -8.81
N ARG A 55 2.36 -8.90 -7.92
CA ARG A 55 3.43 -8.10 -7.31
C ARG A 55 3.39 -8.22 -5.80
N LEU A 56 4.56 -8.32 -5.18
CA LEU A 56 4.75 -8.09 -3.75
C LEU A 56 5.22 -6.66 -3.52
N GLU A 57 4.67 -6.02 -2.50
CA GLU A 57 5.06 -4.67 -2.08
C GLU A 57 5.23 -4.60 -0.57
N PRO A 58 6.42 -4.84 -0.02
CA PRO A 58 6.77 -4.35 1.30
C PRO A 58 6.87 -2.83 1.29
N SER A 59 6.31 -2.19 2.32
CA SER A 59 6.38 -0.74 2.49
C SER A 59 6.42 -0.35 3.96
N MET A 60 6.90 0.86 4.20
CA MET A 60 7.04 1.46 5.52
C MET A 60 6.55 2.90 5.45
N ASN A 61 5.71 3.29 6.39
CA ASN A 61 5.17 4.64 6.51
C ASN A 61 5.48 5.21 7.88
N TYR A 62 5.75 6.51 7.91
CA TYR A 62 5.81 7.31 9.10
C TYR A 62 4.86 8.49 8.96
N PHE A 63 3.87 8.58 9.83
CA PHE A 63 2.92 9.68 9.92
C PHE A 63 3.40 10.67 10.95
N PHE A 64 3.40 11.94 10.57
CA PHE A 64 3.87 13.01 11.44
C PHE A 64 2.93 13.17 12.63
N GLU A 65 3.51 13.60 13.75
CA GLU A 65 2.75 13.84 14.98
C GLU A 65 1.57 14.78 14.74
N ASN A 66 0.40 14.34 15.15
CA ASN A 66 -0.80 15.15 15.22
C ASN A 66 -1.47 14.93 16.58
N ASN A 67 -1.77 16.03 17.30
CA ASN A 67 -2.36 16.01 18.64
C ASN A 67 -1.60 15.12 19.67
N GLY A 68 -0.28 15.04 19.54
CA GLY A 68 0.56 14.23 20.44
C GLY A 68 0.60 12.76 20.11
N VAL A 69 0.14 12.35 18.91
CA VAL A 69 0.19 10.97 18.42
C VAL A 69 0.96 10.95 17.11
N ASP A 70 1.94 10.09 17.01
CA ASP A 70 2.59 9.72 15.77
C ASP A 70 2.39 8.23 15.48
N GLN A 71 2.50 7.85 14.22
CA GLN A 71 2.31 6.47 13.79
C GLN A 71 3.43 6.02 12.87
N PHE A 72 3.83 4.79 13.07
CA PHE A 72 4.71 4.06 12.19
C PHE A 72 4.05 2.75 11.77
N ASP A 73 4.09 2.42 10.48
CA ASP A 73 3.63 1.10 10.02
C ASP A 73 4.59 0.42 9.05
N LEU A 74 4.58 -0.90 9.13
CA LEU A 74 5.21 -1.81 8.17
C LEU A 74 4.11 -2.60 7.48
N ASN A 75 4.16 -2.66 6.17
CA ASN A 75 3.17 -3.35 5.36
C ASN A 75 3.84 -4.39 4.46
N ALA A 76 3.12 -5.47 4.21
CA ALA A 76 3.43 -6.45 3.19
C ALA A 76 2.17 -6.70 2.36
N ASN A 77 2.10 -6.10 1.19
CA ASN A 77 0.94 -6.16 0.31
C ASN A 77 1.21 -7.05 -0.90
N VAL A 78 0.16 -7.66 -1.41
CA VAL A 78 0.12 -8.33 -2.70
C VAL A 78 -0.82 -7.53 -3.61
N HIS A 79 -0.35 -7.20 -4.80
CA HIS A 79 -1.13 -6.53 -5.83
C HIS A 79 -1.43 -7.49 -6.96
N TYR A 80 -2.63 -7.40 -7.51
CA TYR A 80 -2.97 -8.05 -8.77
C TYR A 80 -3.08 -7.00 -9.86
N LEU A 81 -2.10 -6.95 -10.76
CA LEU A 81 -1.96 -5.93 -11.79
C LEU A 81 -2.86 -6.22 -12.99
N PHE A 82 -3.66 -5.24 -13.37
CA PHE A 82 -4.39 -5.18 -14.62
C PHE A 82 -3.75 -4.13 -15.53
N PRO A 83 -2.87 -4.55 -16.46
CA PRO A 83 -2.29 -3.61 -17.40
C PRO A 83 -3.36 -3.09 -18.35
N MET A 84 -3.33 -1.78 -18.56
CA MET A 84 -4.18 -1.05 -19.50
C MET A 84 -3.32 -0.45 -20.62
N GLU A 85 -3.94 0.27 -21.52
CA GLU A 85 -3.21 0.98 -22.57
C GLU A 85 -2.38 2.14 -22.00
N ASN A 86 -1.37 2.57 -22.75
CA ASN A 86 -0.53 3.74 -22.44
C ASN A 86 0.28 3.65 -21.12
N GLY A 87 0.71 2.45 -20.71
CA GLY A 87 1.53 2.27 -19.52
C GLY A 87 0.79 2.47 -18.20
N ILE A 88 -0.55 2.49 -18.24
CA ILE A 88 -1.39 2.56 -17.05
C ILE A 88 -1.64 1.14 -16.53
N ARG A 89 -1.58 0.96 -15.23
CA ARG A 89 -1.97 -0.27 -14.54
C ARG A 89 -2.86 0.08 -13.37
N VAL A 90 -3.92 -0.69 -13.19
CA VAL A 90 -4.76 -0.61 -11.99
C VAL A 90 -4.64 -1.91 -11.22
N TYR A 91 -4.81 -1.87 -9.91
CA TYR A 91 -4.66 -3.07 -9.11
C TYR A 91 -5.50 -3.03 -7.83
N PRO A 92 -6.20 -4.09 -7.48
CA PRO A 92 -6.58 -4.39 -6.12
C PRO A 92 -5.35 -4.84 -5.33
N LEU A 93 -5.37 -4.56 -4.03
CA LEU A 93 -4.35 -5.01 -3.09
C LEU A 93 -4.98 -5.64 -1.86
N ALA A 94 -4.26 -6.60 -1.31
CA ALA A 94 -4.52 -7.17 0.00
C ALA A 94 -3.19 -7.43 0.69
N GLY A 95 -3.14 -7.28 2.01
CA GLY A 95 -1.89 -7.47 2.74
C GLY A 95 -2.04 -7.45 4.24
N LEU A 96 -0.90 -7.50 4.89
CA LEU A 96 -0.77 -7.40 6.33
C LEU A 96 -0.10 -6.07 6.69
N THR A 97 -0.47 -5.55 7.85
CA THR A 97 0.15 -4.38 8.44
C THR A 97 0.55 -4.66 9.88
N PHE A 98 1.68 -4.10 10.26
CA PHE A 98 2.14 -3.99 11.61
C PHE A 98 2.26 -2.49 11.91
N ALA A 99 1.31 -1.97 12.68
CA ALA A 99 1.22 -0.55 12.95
C ALA A 99 1.47 -0.27 14.43
N ARG A 100 2.19 0.81 14.69
CA ARG A 100 2.52 1.30 16.01
C ARG A 100 2.14 2.77 16.11
N TRP A 101 1.35 3.09 17.13
CA TRP A 101 1.01 4.46 17.54
C TRP A 101 1.76 4.77 18.81
N ASP A 102 2.49 5.86 18.81
CA ASP A 102 3.17 6.39 19.98
C ASP A 102 2.43 7.63 20.48
N PHE A 103 1.98 7.58 21.72
CA PHE A 103 1.27 8.69 22.37
C PHE A 103 2.30 9.49 23.17
N GLY A 104 2.63 10.69 22.71
CA GLY A 104 3.61 11.57 23.34
C GLY A 104 3.17 11.96 24.76
N VAL A 105 3.62 11.22 25.74
CA VAL A 105 3.59 11.71 27.13
C VAL A 105 4.74 12.68 27.29
N ARG A 106 4.43 13.92 27.50
CA ARG A 106 5.34 15.07 27.62
C ARG A 106 6.22 15.07 28.87
N ASP A 107 6.55 13.91 29.46
CA ASP A 107 7.47 13.77 30.57
C ASP A 107 8.30 12.48 30.46
N GLY A 108 9.54 12.66 30.04
CA GLY A 108 10.68 11.88 30.53
C GLY A 108 10.91 10.48 29.99
N GLY A 109 11.04 10.28 28.67
CA GLY A 109 11.69 9.08 28.15
C GLY A 109 11.20 8.66 26.77
N PRO A 110 12.10 8.22 25.88
CA PRO A 110 11.69 7.62 24.61
C PRO A 110 11.03 6.28 24.89
N PHE A 111 9.82 6.05 24.33
CA PHE A 111 9.09 4.77 24.32
C PHE A 111 8.14 4.44 25.48
N THR A 112 7.63 5.38 26.22
CA THR A 112 6.60 5.10 27.25
C THR A 112 5.20 5.40 26.74
N GLY A 113 4.49 4.39 26.17
CA GLY A 113 3.05 4.47 25.92
C GLY A 113 2.56 4.12 24.52
N GLY A 114 3.39 3.49 23.67
CA GLY A 114 2.98 3.09 22.33
C GLY A 114 2.08 1.84 22.31
N ILE A 115 1.07 1.83 21.43
CA ILE A 115 0.24 0.67 21.14
C ILE A 115 0.67 0.09 19.80
N THR A 116 0.95 -1.21 19.78
CA THR A 116 1.30 -1.94 18.56
C THR A 116 0.18 -2.90 18.21
N ARG A 117 -0.22 -2.94 16.94
CA ARG A 117 -1.27 -3.82 16.44
C ARG A 117 -0.87 -4.46 15.11
N LEU A 118 -1.33 -5.68 14.91
CA LEU A 118 -1.38 -6.33 13.61
C LEU A 118 -2.74 -6.09 12.98
N GLY A 119 -2.77 -5.92 11.66
CA GLY A 119 -3.98 -5.71 10.91
C GLY A 119 -3.89 -6.24 9.48
N VAL A 120 -4.95 -5.98 8.73
CA VAL A 120 -5.10 -6.38 7.34
C VAL A 120 -5.32 -5.14 6.49
N ASN A 121 -4.65 -5.07 5.36
CA ASN A 121 -4.86 -4.05 4.33
C ASN A 121 -5.74 -4.60 3.23
N LEU A 122 -6.76 -3.85 2.82
CA LEU A 122 -7.53 -4.07 1.61
C LEU A 122 -7.68 -2.75 0.86
N GLY A 123 -7.51 -2.79 -0.45
CA GLY A 123 -7.62 -1.56 -1.23
C GLY A 123 -7.32 -1.75 -2.70
N GLY A 124 -6.84 -0.70 -3.31
CA GLY A 124 -6.42 -0.71 -4.69
C GLY A 124 -5.68 0.55 -5.07
N GLY A 125 -5.16 0.55 -6.27
CA GLY A 125 -4.41 1.69 -6.77
C GLY A 125 -4.36 1.72 -8.28
N ALA A 126 -3.76 2.79 -8.76
CA ALA A 126 -3.42 2.99 -10.15
C ALA A 126 -1.99 3.51 -10.25
N GLU A 127 -1.31 3.10 -11.28
CA GLU A 127 0.03 3.59 -11.59
C GLU A 127 0.15 3.87 -13.08
N MET A 128 1.03 4.80 -13.41
CA MET A 128 1.29 5.23 -14.77
C MET A 128 2.77 5.42 -14.98
N ASP A 129 3.30 4.86 -16.06
CA ASP A 129 4.68 5.07 -16.46
C ASP A 129 4.87 6.50 -16.99
N ILE A 130 5.71 7.30 -16.32
CA ILE A 130 6.12 8.64 -16.77
C ILE A 130 7.26 8.52 -17.78
N THR A 131 8.17 7.58 -17.52
CA THR A 131 9.27 7.20 -18.40
C THR A 131 9.46 5.69 -18.34
N ASP A 132 10.37 5.13 -19.15
CA ASP A 132 10.71 3.70 -19.12
C ASP A 132 11.18 3.19 -17.76
N LYS A 133 11.58 4.09 -16.85
CA LYS A 133 12.12 3.75 -15.53
C LYS A 133 11.41 4.44 -14.35
N LEU A 134 10.49 5.36 -14.63
CA LEU A 134 9.83 6.12 -13.57
C LEU A 134 8.33 5.99 -13.70
N MET A 135 7.67 5.59 -12.63
CA MET A 135 6.22 5.52 -12.55
C MET A 135 5.67 6.41 -11.43
N LEU A 136 4.52 7.02 -11.68
CA LEU A 136 3.67 7.68 -10.72
C LEU A 136 2.65 6.68 -10.20
N ASN A 137 2.33 6.70 -8.91
CA ASN A 137 1.33 5.81 -8.34
C ASN A 137 0.41 6.54 -7.36
N PHE A 138 -0.85 6.08 -7.36
CA PHE A 138 -1.90 6.47 -6.43
C PHE A 138 -2.46 5.21 -5.81
N GLU A 139 -2.63 5.19 -4.50
CA GLU A 139 -3.13 4.03 -3.76
C GLU A 139 -4.09 4.50 -2.68
N LEU A 140 -5.20 3.79 -2.57
CA LEU A 140 -6.15 3.92 -1.49
C LEU A 140 -6.32 2.54 -0.87
N LYS A 141 -6.07 2.44 0.43
CA LYS A 141 -6.29 1.22 1.19
C LYS A 141 -6.98 1.50 2.50
N TYR A 142 -7.76 0.55 2.93
CA TYR A 142 -8.33 0.51 4.26
C TYR A 142 -7.52 -0.46 5.11
N GLN A 143 -7.06 0.00 6.24
CA GLN A 143 -6.25 -0.72 7.20
C GLN A 143 -7.15 -1.14 8.36
N PHE A 144 -7.48 -2.43 8.42
CA PHE A 144 -8.28 -3.02 9.48
C PHE A 144 -7.36 -3.37 10.64
N VAL A 145 -7.40 -2.56 11.68
CA VAL A 145 -6.60 -2.74 12.90
C VAL A 145 -7.52 -2.56 14.08
N SER A 146 -7.59 -3.53 14.97
CA SER A 146 -8.48 -3.49 16.14
C SER A 146 -8.44 -2.15 16.87
N ASP A 147 -9.58 -1.49 16.96
CA ASP A 147 -9.82 -0.20 17.61
C ASP A 147 -9.19 1.04 16.91
N LEU A 148 -8.48 0.86 15.79
CA LEU A 148 -7.75 1.92 15.09
C LEU A 148 -7.81 1.72 13.56
N ASP A 149 -8.98 1.37 13.06
CA ASP A 149 -9.22 1.22 11.63
C ASP A 149 -9.08 2.55 10.89
N GLN A 150 -8.41 2.56 9.73
CA GLN A 150 -8.24 3.80 8.98
C GLN A 150 -8.19 3.60 7.47
N ALA A 151 -8.58 4.64 6.74
CA ALA A 151 -8.27 4.76 5.33
C ALA A 151 -6.91 5.45 5.17
N ILE A 152 -6.09 4.93 4.26
CA ILE A 152 -4.77 5.48 3.93
C ILE A 152 -4.73 5.81 2.45
N PHE A 153 -4.33 7.05 2.15
CA PHE A 153 -4.11 7.57 0.80
C PHE A 153 -2.62 7.72 0.57
N ASN A 154 -2.11 7.16 -0.52
CA ASN A 154 -0.71 7.28 -0.92
C ASN A 154 -0.60 7.88 -2.31
N VAL A 155 0.32 8.82 -2.47
CA VAL A 155 0.73 9.36 -3.78
C VAL A 155 2.25 9.35 -3.84
N GLY A 156 2.82 8.71 -4.86
CA GLY A 156 4.25 8.55 -4.90
C GLY A 156 4.82 8.28 -6.28
N ILE A 157 6.13 8.19 -6.30
CA ILE A 157 6.91 7.82 -7.48
C ILE A 157 7.78 6.61 -7.16
N ALA A 158 8.00 5.77 -8.16
CA ALA A 158 8.89 4.63 -8.04
C ALA A 158 9.80 4.52 -9.26
N TYR A 159 11.04 4.11 -9.02
CA TYR A 159 12.06 3.88 -10.03
C TYR A 159 12.18 2.38 -10.28
N MET A 160 12.05 1.98 -11.54
CA MET A 160 12.17 0.60 -12.03
C MET A 160 13.62 0.32 -12.46
N PHE A 161 14.14 -0.86 -12.08
CA PHE A 161 15.53 -1.26 -12.40
C PHE A 161 15.65 -2.76 -12.70
#